data_361fed4385474a89dd3aa653d42b392f
#
_entry.id   361fed4385474a89dd3aa653d42b392f
#
_cell.length_a   1.000
_cell.length_b   1.000
_cell.length_c   1.000
_cell.angle_alpha   90.00
_cell.angle_beta   90.00
_cell.angle_gamma   90.00
#
_symmetry.space_group_name_H-M   'P 1'
#
loop_
_entity.id
_entity.type
_entity.pdbx_description
1 polymer ?
#
loop_
_entity_poly.entity_id
_entity_poly.type
_entity_poly.pdbx_seq_one_letter_code
_entity_poly.pdbx_strand_id
1 'polypeptide(L)'
;MFFPKQVSAYLLPHRVRWLSTVVLLVAGAGLSSCIGMRPVGFWSRNRYDGGKQRHGPWREYFDQEEKQLANRGRYRHGLPVGLWRNYNPGGQLEHTERFYRQPYGLVTLAYYHPNGKLAKRGQARYRAEPTGAHFFWFGEWQRFGPGGQPLPSEWYQDGKQTAPPAGQPHPGTTTKLP
;
A
#
# COMPACT_ATOMS: atom_id res chain seq x y z
N MET A 1 -85.69 39.49 16.49
CA MET A 1 -85.11 40.02 17.74
C MET A 1 -84.31 38.85 18.40
N PHE A 2 -83.09 38.61 17.95
CA PHE A 2 -82.21 37.61 18.57
C PHE A 2 -80.76 38.12 18.50
N PHE A 3 -80.17 38.24 19.69
CA PHE A 3 -78.77 38.62 19.84
C PHE A 3 -77.83 37.40 19.71
N PRO A 4 -76.70 37.52 19.03
CA PRO A 4 -75.73 36.44 19.07
C PRO A 4 -74.79 36.54 20.27
N LYS A 5 -74.51 35.40 20.91
CA LYS A 5 -73.56 35.19 22.04
C LYS A 5 -72.12 35.41 21.54
N GLN A 6 -71.38 36.26 22.25
CA GLN A 6 -69.93 36.36 22.13
C GLN A 6 -69.25 35.12 22.72
N VAL A 7 -68.37 34.52 21.93
CA VAL A 7 -67.48 33.45 22.43
C VAL A 7 -66.12 34.11 22.75
N SER A 8 -65.80 34.10 24.04
CA SER A 8 -64.52 34.61 24.57
C SER A 8 -63.38 33.72 24.16
N ALA A 9 -62.42 34.24 23.39
CA ALA A 9 -61.17 33.55 23.05
C ALA A 9 -60.18 33.70 24.19
N TYR A 10 -59.82 32.58 24.83
CA TYR A 10 -58.78 32.55 25.83
C TYR A 10 -57.40 32.62 25.16
N LEU A 11 -56.75 33.74 25.36
CA LEU A 11 -55.33 33.93 24.96
C LEU A 11 -54.43 33.10 25.90
N LEU A 12 -53.87 32.06 25.39
CA LEU A 12 -52.77 31.30 26.03
C LEU A 12 -51.49 32.14 26.05
N PRO A 13 -50.74 32.20 27.18
CA PRO A 13 -49.58 33.07 27.27
C PRO A 13 -48.41 32.57 26.39
N HIS A 14 -47.81 33.50 25.63
CA HIS A 14 -46.68 33.31 24.72
C HIS A 14 -45.40 32.66 25.27
N ARG A 15 -45.36 32.37 26.56
CA ARG A 15 -44.16 31.84 27.23
C ARG A 15 -43.89 30.36 26.99
N VAL A 16 -44.87 29.56 26.57
CA VAL A 16 -44.71 28.11 26.38
C VAL A 16 -44.10 27.76 25.01
N ARG A 17 -44.19 28.63 24.03
CA ARG A 17 -43.70 28.36 22.67
C ARG A 17 -42.17 28.44 22.51
N TRP A 18 -41.50 29.20 23.37
CA TRP A 18 -40.04 29.37 23.32
C TRP A 18 -39.26 28.18 23.88
N LEU A 19 -39.79 27.47 24.87
CA LEU A 19 -39.14 26.32 25.47
C LEU A 19 -39.14 25.10 24.53
N SER A 20 -40.18 24.94 23.72
CA SER A 20 -40.26 23.81 22.76
C SER A 20 -39.28 23.94 21.58
N THR A 21 -39.01 25.17 21.13
CA THR A 21 -38.07 25.43 20.03
C THR A 21 -36.61 25.30 20.47
N VAL A 22 -36.28 25.65 21.70
CA VAL A 22 -34.92 25.53 22.24
C VAL A 22 -34.56 24.06 22.48
N VAL A 23 -35.51 23.24 22.96
CA VAL A 23 -35.29 21.79 23.18
C VAL A 23 -35.08 21.06 21.86
N LEU A 24 -35.78 21.44 20.79
CA LEU A 24 -35.56 20.86 19.43
C LEU A 24 -34.22 21.24 18.83
N LEU A 25 -33.70 22.44 19.09
CA LEU A 25 -32.38 22.87 18.61
C LEU A 25 -31.22 22.17 19.32
N VAL A 26 -31.36 21.85 20.60
CA VAL A 26 -30.35 21.14 21.39
C VAL A 26 -30.33 19.66 21.03
N ALA A 27 -31.47 19.05 20.73
CA ALA A 27 -31.54 17.66 20.27
C ALA A 27 -30.97 17.45 18.87
N GLY A 28 -30.99 18.48 17.99
CA GLY A 28 -30.41 18.44 16.65
C GLY A 28 -28.90 18.54 16.62
N ALA A 29 -28.25 19.10 17.64
CA ALA A 29 -26.80 19.24 17.70
C ALA A 29 -26.07 17.96 18.19
N GLY A 30 -26.81 16.98 18.73
CA GLY A 30 -26.25 15.72 19.27
C GLY A 30 -26.00 14.60 18.25
N LEU A 31 -26.39 14.76 16.99
CA LEU A 31 -26.22 13.77 15.94
C LEU A 31 -25.16 14.17 14.90
N SER A 32 -24.20 15.02 15.29
CA SER A 32 -22.94 15.10 14.57
C SER A 32 -22.26 13.76 14.72
N SER A 33 -22.60 12.83 13.82
CA SER A 33 -21.86 11.60 13.60
C SER A 33 -20.38 11.95 13.60
N CYS A 34 -19.66 11.49 14.59
CA CYS A 34 -18.22 11.34 14.50
C CYS A 34 -17.96 10.38 13.33
N ILE A 35 -18.01 10.90 12.10
CA ILE A 35 -17.24 10.32 11.01
C ILE A 35 -15.83 10.40 11.55
N GLY A 36 -15.33 9.26 12.03
CA GLY A 36 -14.02 9.15 12.65
C GLY A 36 -12.97 9.58 11.65
N MET A 37 -12.71 10.88 11.57
CA MET A 37 -11.50 11.40 10.95
C MET A 37 -10.36 10.82 11.78
N ARG A 38 -9.80 9.70 11.29
CA ARG A 38 -8.54 9.18 11.83
C ARG A 38 -7.56 10.36 11.75
N PRO A 39 -6.91 10.73 12.87
CA PRO A 39 -5.99 11.85 12.86
C PRO A 39 -4.90 11.60 11.82
N VAL A 40 -4.86 12.44 10.79
CA VAL A 40 -3.90 12.35 9.69
C VAL A 40 -2.59 12.96 10.17
N GLY A 41 -1.84 12.20 10.99
CA GLY A 41 -0.48 12.54 11.36
C GLY A 41 0.53 12.17 10.26
N PHE A 42 1.76 12.68 10.34
CA PHE A 42 2.82 12.34 9.35
C PHE A 42 3.17 10.83 9.33
N TRP A 43 2.78 10.08 10.36
CA TRP A 43 2.90 8.62 10.47
C TRP A 43 1.68 7.85 9.98
N SER A 44 0.58 8.54 9.58
CA SER A 44 -0.60 7.83 9.07
C SER A 44 -0.28 7.14 7.74
N ARG A 45 -0.85 5.93 7.58
CA ARG A 45 -0.67 5.08 6.40
C ARG A 45 -1.57 5.55 5.26
N ASN A 46 -1.19 5.20 4.02
CA ASN A 46 -2.00 5.36 2.83
C ASN A 46 -2.47 6.80 2.60
N ARG A 47 -1.57 7.77 2.80
CA ARG A 47 -1.88 9.17 2.60
C ARG A 47 -1.40 9.66 1.23
N TYR A 48 -2.04 10.71 0.77
CA TYR A 48 -1.64 11.47 -0.40
C TYR A 48 -1.02 12.80 0.03
N ASP A 49 -0.10 13.32 -0.76
CA ASP A 49 0.46 14.67 -0.58
C ASP A 49 -0.42 15.75 -1.23
N GLY A 50 0.00 17.01 -1.18
CA GLY A 50 -0.72 18.14 -1.77
C GLY A 50 -0.93 18.03 -3.28
N GLY A 51 -0.09 17.26 -3.98
CA GLY A 51 -0.22 16.94 -5.40
C GLY A 51 -1.08 15.70 -5.69
N LYS A 52 -1.83 15.19 -4.70
CA LYS A 52 -2.62 13.95 -4.78
C LYS A 52 -1.79 12.72 -5.15
N GLN A 53 -0.50 12.71 -4.84
CA GLN A 53 0.40 11.59 -5.06
C GLN A 53 0.57 10.78 -3.79
N ARG A 54 0.71 9.44 -3.92
CA ARG A 54 0.97 8.55 -2.78
C ARG A 54 2.22 9.01 -2.03
N HIS A 55 2.13 9.13 -0.69
CA HIS A 55 3.23 9.62 0.13
C HIS A 55 3.27 8.98 1.52
N GLY A 56 4.48 8.69 2.02
CA GLY A 56 4.68 8.12 3.34
C GLY A 56 4.48 6.60 3.39
N PRO A 57 4.25 6.03 4.59
CA PRO A 57 4.02 4.59 4.76
C PRO A 57 2.77 4.14 3.99
N TRP A 58 2.88 2.99 3.31
CA TRP A 58 1.82 2.46 2.48
C TRP A 58 1.60 0.97 2.75
N ARG A 59 0.34 0.55 2.73
CA ARG A 59 -0.07 -0.86 2.82
C ARG A 59 -1.24 -1.09 1.88
N GLU A 60 -1.24 -2.23 1.21
CA GLU A 60 -2.34 -2.71 0.39
C GLU A 60 -2.73 -4.10 0.89
N TYR A 61 -4.01 -4.44 0.75
CA TYR A 61 -4.58 -5.67 1.27
C TYR A 61 -5.31 -6.41 0.15
N PHE A 62 -5.40 -7.73 0.26
CA PHE A 62 -6.19 -8.56 -0.66
C PHE A 62 -7.69 -8.43 -0.39
N ASP A 63 -8.08 -8.10 0.84
CA ASP A 63 -9.45 -8.03 1.33
C ASP A 63 -9.81 -6.60 1.78
N GLN A 64 -11.11 -6.30 1.79
CA GLN A 64 -11.62 -4.99 2.21
C GLN A 64 -11.57 -4.78 3.73
N GLU A 65 -11.52 -5.87 4.52
CA GLU A 65 -11.42 -5.82 5.97
C GLU A 65 -10.01 -5.53 6.49
N GLU A 66 -9.04 -5.32 5.60
CA GLU A 66 -7.62 -5.05 5.93
C GLU A 66 -6.95 -6.14 6.79
N LYS A 67 -7.36 -7.40 6.62
CA LYS A 67 -6.83 -8.55 7.36
C LYS A 67 -5.69 -9.25 6.63
N GLN A 68 -5.78 -9.36 5.30
CA GLN A 68 -4.82 -10.06 4.46
C GLN A 68 -3.89 -9.07 3.77
N LEU A 69 -2.74 -8.79 4.38
CA LEU A 69 -1.76 -7.84 3.85
C LEU A 69 -1.17 -8.35 2.53
N ALA A 70 -1.34 -7.58 1.45
CA ALA A 70 -0.76 -7.88 0.14
C ALA A 70 0.65 -7.31 0.00
N ASN A 71 0.82 -6.03 0.36
CA ASN A 71 2.15 -5.43 0.32
C ASN A 71 2.30 -4.29 1.33
N ARG A 72 3.55 -3.90 1.62
CA ARG A 72 3.88 -2.74 2.44
C ARG A 72 5.20 -2.12 2.03
N GLY A 73 5.26 -0.79 2.09
CA GLY A 73 6.45 -0.03 1.75
C GLY A 73 6.28 1.46 2.02
N ARG A 74 6.96 2.27 1.26
CA ARG A 74 6.84 3.74 1.34
C ARG A 74 6.79 4.34 -0.07
N TYR A 75 5.97 5.36 -0.22
CA TYR A 75 5.99 6.25 -1.37
C TYR A 75 6.59 7.61 -1.02
N ARG A 76 7.21 8.24 -2.01
CA ARG A 76 7.62 9.63 -1.97
C ARG A 76 7.19 10.28 -3.29
N HIS A 77 6.22 11.20 -3.22
CA HIS A 77 5.66 11.88 -4.41
C HIS A 77 5.32 10.88 -5.54
N GLY A 78 4.46 9.90 -5.23
CA GLY A 78 3.99 8.89 -6.18
C GLY A 78 4.97 7.77 -6.51
N LEU A 79 6.25 7.89 -6.16
CA LEU A 79 7.28 6.89 -6.47
C LEU A 79 7.57 5.98 -5.28
N PRO A 80 7.67 4.66 -5.48
CA PRO A 80 8.08 3.74 -4.45
C PRO A 80 9.54 3.98 -4.05
N VAL A 81 9.85 3.92 -2.74
CA VAL A 81 11.20 4.14 -2.20
C VAL A 81 11.53 3.13 -1.11
N GLY A 82 12.83 2.80 -1.00
CA GLY A 82 13.32 1.90 0.05
C GLY A 82 12.83 0.46 -0.12
N LEU A 83 12.57 -0.22 0.98
CA LEU A 83 12.23 -1.64 0.97
C LEU A 83 10.72 -1.84 0.96
N TRP A 84 10.24 -2.54 -0.06
CA TRP A 84 8.89 -3.06 -0.19
C TRP A 84 8.88 -4.56 0.11
N ARG A 85 7.81 -5.02 0.73
CA ARG A 85 7.55 -6.43 1.01
C ARG A 85 6.22 -6.82 0.42
N ASN A 86 6.22 -7.89 -0.36
CA ASN A 86 5.05 -8.45 -1.03
C ASN A 86 4.77 -9.83 -0.44
N TYR A 87 3.51 -10.09 -0.13
CA TYR A 87 3.04 -11.31 0.53
C TYR A 87 2.06 -12.03 -0.37
N ASN A 88 2.00 -13.34 -0.27
CA ASN A 88 0.93 -14.12 -0.88
C ASN A 88 -0.36 -14.06 -0.02
N PRO A 89 -1.53 -14.53 -0.55
CA PRO A 89 -2.77 -14.54 0.22
C PRO A 89 -2.70 -15.34 1.53
N GLY A 90 -1.78 -16.29 1.65
CA GLY A 90 -1.51 -17.04 2.89
C GLY A 90 -0.67 -16.28 3.92
N GLY A 91 -0.30 -15.01 3.65
CA GLY A 91 0.48 -14.15 4.54
C GLY A 91 1.99 -14.44 4.54
N GLN A 92 2.48 -15.32 3.68
CA GLN A 92 3.90 -15.62 3.57
C GLN A 92 4.60 -14.57 2.70
N LEU A 93 5.82 -14.17 3.07
CA LEU A 93 6.64 -13.27 2.28
C LEU A 93 7.02 -13.95 0.96
N GLU A 94 6.53 -13.40 -0.15
CA GLU A 94 6.79 -13.91 -1.50
C GLU A 94 8.06 -13.29 -2.09
N HIS A 95 8.14 -11.96 -2.05
CA HIS A 95 9.34 -11.26 -2.52
C HIS A 95 9.50 -9.89 -1.85
N THR A 96 10.71 -9.36 -1.97
CA THR A 96 11.04 -7.99 -1.59
C THR A 96 11.60 -7.23 -2.78
N GLU A 97 11.32 -5.92 -2.79
CA GLU A 97 11.82 -4.96 -3.76
C GLU A 97 12.51 -3.84 -3.01
N ARG A 98 13.78 -3.58 -3.32
CA ARG A 98 14.51 -2.44 -2.76
C ARG A 98 14.75 -1.41 -3.84
N PHE A 99 14.00 -0.31 -3.76
CA PHE A 99 14.13 0.86 -4.65
C PHE A 99 15.25 1.77 -4.17
N TYR A 100 16.21 2.05 -5.04
CA TYR A 100 17.32 2.93 -4.74
C TYR A 100 17.04 4.36 -5.21
N ARG A 101 17.55 5.33 -4.47
CA ARG A 101 17.44 6.75 -4.86
C ARG A 101 18.42 7.11 -5.97
N GLN A 102 19.58 6.45 -6.00
CA GLN A 102 20.61 6.57 -7.00
C GLN A 102 21.25 5.20 -7.25
N PRO A 103 21.47 4.78 -8.50
CA PRO A 103 20.89 5.42 -9.69
C PRO A 103 19.36 5.24 -9.74
N TYR A 104 18.66 6.25 -10.26
CA TYR A 104 17.22 6.22 -10.36
C TYR A 104 16.72 5.03 -11.18
N GLY A 105 15.65 4.40 -10.70
CA GLY A 105 15.06 3.22 -11.36
C GLY A 105 15.79 1.90 -11.09
N LEU A 106 16.90 1.90 -10.35
CA LEU A 106 17.51 0.65 -9.90
C LEU A 106 16.67 0.02 -8.79
N VAL A 107 16.41 -1.28 -8.91
CA VAL A 107 15.71 -2.09 -7.91
C VAL A 107 16.46 -3.41 -7.73
N THR A 108 16.63 -3.83 -6.48
CA THR A 108 17.02 -5.21 -6.16
C THR A 108 15.78 -6.00 -5.76
N LEU A 109 15.58 -7.14 -6.40
CA LEU A 109 14.50 -8.09 -6.11
C LEU A 109 15.06 -9.31 -5.40
N ALA A 110 14.31 -9.81 -4.42
CA ALA A 110 14.62 -11.07 -3.75
C ALA A 110 13.33 -11.87 -3.54
N TYR A 111 13.26 -13.06 -4.10
CA TYR A 111 12.14 -14.00 -3.98
C TYR A 111 12.45 -15.06 -2.96
N TYR A 112 11.44 -15.54 -2.27
CA TYR A 112 11.58 -16.49 -1.18
C TYR A 112 10.79 -17.77 -1.45
N HIS A 113 11.32 -18.89 -1.00
CA HIS A 113 10.59 -20.15 -0.94
C HIS A 113 9.50 -20.12 0.15
N PRO A 114 8.49 -21.00 0.10
CA PRO A 114 7.47 -21.09 1.15
C PRO A 114 8.02 -21.29 2.57
N ASN A 115 9.22 -21.85 2.70
CA ASN A 115 9.91 -22.00 3.98
C ASN A 115 10.67 -20.73 4.44
N GLY A 116 10.51 -19.59 3.73
CA GLY A 116 11.14 -18.32 4.03
C GLY A 116 12.60 -18.17 3.61
N LYS A 117 13.23 -19.22 3.08
CA LYS A 117 14.61 -19.12 2.57
C LYS A 117 14.64 -18.42 1.22
N LEU A 118 15.75 -17.74 0.94
CA LEU A 118 15.96 -17.06 -0.33
C LEU A 118 15.91 -18.09 -1.48
N ALA A 119 15.09 -17.80 -2.50
CA ALA A 119 14.96 -18.61 -3.70
C ALA A 119 15.77 -18.04 -4.86
N LYS A 120 15.68 -16.73 -5.08
CA LYS A 120 16.51 -16.04 -6.06
C LYS A 120 16.60 -14.55 -5.76
N ARG A 121 17.69 -13.91 -6.21
CA ARG A 121 17.85 -12.45 -6.12
C ARG A 121 18.61 -11.92 -7.33
N GLY A 122 18.29 -10.69 -7.71
CA GLY A 122 18.94 -10.03 -8.81
C GLY A 122 18.53 -8.56 -8.88
N GLN A 123 18.89 -7.92 -9.98
CA GLN A 123 18.61 -6.51 -10.22
C GLN A 123 17.64 -6.31 -11.37
N ALA A 124 16.85 -5.25 -11.27
CA ALA A 124 15.95 -4.79 -12.31
C ALA A 124 16.00 -3.27 -12.44
N ARG A 125 15.62 -2.78 -13.61
CA ARG A 125 15.27 -1.37 -13.81
C ARG A 125 13.78 -1.22 -13.70
N TYR A 126 13.36 -0.34 -12.80
CA TYR A 126 11.98 0.08 -12.67
C TYR A 126 11.71 1.28 -13.57
N ARG A 127 10.65 1.20 -14.37
CA ARG A 127 10.15 2.30 -15.17
C ARG A 127 8.65 2.45 -14.88
N ALA A 128 8.26 3.63 -14.42
CA ALA A 128 6.86 4.00 -14.32
C ALA A 128 6.40 4.52 -15.68
N GLU A 129 5.39 3.88 -16.24
CA GLU A 129 4.78 4.24 -17.53
C GLU A 129 3.27 4.50 -17.33
N PRO A 130 2.60 5.21 -18.24
CA PRO A 130 1.15 5.45 -18.13
C PRO A 130 0.31 4.17 -18.02
N THR A 131 0.79 3.07 -18.60
CA THR A 131 0.15 1.75 -18.58
C THR A 131 0.44 0.93 -17.33
N GLY A 132 1.34 1.41 -16.46
CA GLY A 132 1.74 0.72 -15.23
C GLY A 132 3.24 0.73 -14.97
N ALA A 133 3.66 -0.02 -13.97
CA ALA A 133 5.05 -0.18 -13.61
C ALA A 133 5.66 -1.38 -14.35
N HIS A 134 6.81 -1.18 -14.95
CA HIS A 134 7.55 -2.23 -15.64
C HIS A 134 8.90 -2.48 -14.97
N PHE A 135 9.25 -3.77 -14.82
CA PHE A 135 10.54 -4.23 -14.32
C PHE A 135 11.31 -4.94 -15.44
N PHE A 136 12.47 -4.44 -15.75
CA PHE A 136 13.38 -5.05 -16.74
C PHE A 136 14.54 -5.69 -15.99
N TRP A 137 14.52 -7.01 -15.84
CA TRP A 137 15.58 -7.77 -15.18
C TRP A 137 16.87 -7.64 -16.01
N PHE A 138 18.00 -7.51 -15.33
CA PHE A 138 19.31 -7.46 -15.98
C PHE A 138 20.42 -8.03 -15.10
N GLY A 139 21.54 -8.42 -15.75
CA GLY A 139 22.70 -8.97 -15.07
C GLY A 139 22.44 -10.37 -14.51
N GLU A 140 23.26 -10.74 -13.55
CA GLU A 140 23.19 -12.04 -12.89
C GLU A 140 22.03 -12.10 -11.87
N TRP A 141 21.30 -13.20 -11.92
CA TRP A 141 20.28 -13.56 -10.95
C TRP A 141 20.69 -14.83 -10.24
N GLN A 142 21.14 -14.69 -9.01
CA GLN A 142 21.54 -15.80 -8.15
C GLN A 142 20.32 -16.61 -7.75
N ARG A 143 20.45 -17.95 -7.79
CA ARG A 143 19.39 -18.89 -7.43
C ARG A 143 19.82 -19.79 -6.28
N PHE A 144 18.85 -20.20 -5.48
CA PHE A 144 19.06 -21.07 -4.34
C PHE A 144 17.95 -22.11 -4.25
N GLY A 145 18.28 -23.30 -3.89
CA GLY A 145 17.30 -24.36 -3.62
C GLY A 145 16.60 -24.15 -2.26
N PRO A 146 15.52 -24.91 -1.99
CA PRO A 146 14.77 -24.82 -0.73
C PRO A 146 15.62 -25.09 0.53
N GLY A 147 16.71 -25.81 0.40
CA GLY A 147 17.71 -26.02 1.46
C GLY A 147 18.62 -24.80 1.67
N GLY A 148 18.67 -23.87 0.72
CA GLY A 148 19.59 -22.72 0.69
C GLY A 148 20.87 -22.98 -0.09
N GLN A 149 21.03 -24.15 -0.72
CA GLN A 149 22.16 -24.47 -1.58
C GLN A 149 22.14 -23.63 -2.85
N PRO A 150 23.29 -23.11 -3.32
CA PRO A 150 23.35 -22.36 -4.56
C PRO A 150 23.02 -23.25 -5.76
N LEU A 151 22.29 -22.67 -6.72
CA LEU A 151 21.96 -23.27 -8.00
C LEU A 151 22.61 -22.43 -9.12
N PRO A 152 22.73 -22.95 -10.34
CA PRO A 152 23.21 -22.17 -11.48
C PRO A 152 22.44 -20.85 -11.61
N SER A 153 23.18 -19.74 -11.74
CA SER A 153 22.60 -18.41 -11.92
C SER A 153 21.92 -18.28 -13.28
N GLU A 154 20.93 -17.41 -13.34
CA GLU A 154 20.29 -16.97 -14.58
C GLU A 154 20.85 -15.60 -14.96
N TRP A 155 20.95 -15.34 -16.26
CA TRP A 155 21.41 -14.05 -16.78
C TRP A 155 20.30 -13.38 -17.58
N TYR A 156 20.16 -12.08 -17.41
CA TYR A 156 19.11 -11.29 -18.06
C TYR A 156 19.68 -10.04 -18.70
N GLN A 157 19.11 -9.68 -19.85
CA GLN A 157 19.32 -8.41 -20.54
C GLN A 157 17.95 -7.89 -20.99
N ASP A 158 17.61 -6.67 -20.56
CA ASP A 158 16.33 -6.01 -20.87
C ASP A 158 15.09 -6.90 -20.64
N GLY A 159 15.08 -7.62 -19.51
CA GLY A 159 14.01 -8.53 -19.10
C GLY A 159 14.00 -9.90 -19.79
N LYS A 160 14.88 -10.15 -20.73
CA LYS A 160 15.01 -11.43 -21.44
C LYS A 160 16.16 -12.24 -20.87
N GLN A 161 15.92 -13.53 -20.66
CA GLN A 161 16.98 -14.46 -20.25
C GLN A 161 18.00 -14.64 -21.37
N THR A 162 19.29 -14.59 -21.02
CA THR A 162 20.41 -14.72 -21.96
C THR A 162 21.43 -15.75 -21.47
N ALA A 163 22.37 -16.10 -22.31
CA ALA A 163 23.55 -16.81 -21.88
C ALA A 163 24.42 -15.93 -20.96
N PRO A 164 25.21 -16.56 -20.04
CA PRO A 164 26.19 -15.81 -19.26
C PRO A 164 27.23 -15.14 -20.18
N PRO A 165 27.77 -13.99 -19.77
CA PRO A 165 28.86 -13.34 -20.50
C PRO A 165 30.07 -14.27 -20.63
N ALA A 166 30.72 -14.22 -21.80
CA ALA A 166 31.92 -15.04 -22.06
C ALA A 166 33.01 -14.77 -20.99
N GLY A 167 33.56 -15.83 -20.41
CA GLY A 167 34.66 -15.75 -19.44
C GLY A 167 34.22 -15.72 -17.97
N GLN A 168 32.93 -15.76 -17.64
CA GLN A 168 32.51 -15.97 -16.24
C GLN A 168 32.36 -17.47 -15.93
N PRO A 169 32.99 -17.97 -14.85
CA PRO A 169 32.81 -19.38 -14.45
C PRO A 169 31.35 -19.60 -14.05
N HIS A 170 30.76 -20.68 -14.59
CA HIS A 170 29.47 -21.13 -14.08
C HIS A 170 29.61 -21.50 -12.60
N PRO A 171 28.81 -20.90 -11.66
CA PRO A 171 28.78 -21.38 -10.28
C PRO A 171 28.26 -22.82 -10.29
N GLY A 172 29.14 -23.78 -10.06
CA GLY A 172 28.83 -25.21 -10.08
C GLY A 172 29.88 -26.07 -10.79
N THR A 173 30.79 -25.48 -11.56
CA THR A 173 31.93 -26.21 -12.11
C THR A 173 33.10 -26.12 -11.11
N THR A 174 33.14 -27.04 -10.18
CA THR A 174 34.37 -27.31 -9.37
C THR A 174 35.42 -27.79 -10.38
N THR A 175 36.26 -26.89 -10.86
CA THR A 175 37.48 -27.30 -11.58
C THR A 175 38.34 -28.03 -10.56
N LYS A 176 38.33 -29.37 -10.63
CA LYS A 176 39.29 -30.19 -9.93
C LYS A 176 40.64 -29.84 -10.56
N LEU A 177 41.43 -29.03 -9.84
CA LEU A 177 42.85 -28.83 -10.19
C LEU A 177 43.60 -30.16 -10.15
N PRO A 178 44.52 -30.38 -11.10
CA PRO A 178 45.29 -31.60 -11.20
C PRO A 178 46.20 -31.86 -9.97
#